data_ae609ad5fde82b2b4c4c8bc412f07fa2
#
_entry.id   ae609ad5fde82b2b4c4c8bc412f07fa2
#
_cell.length_a   1.000
_cell.length_b   1.000
_cell.length_c   1.000
_cell.angle_alpha   90.00
_cell.angle_beta   90.00
_cell.angle_gamma   90.00
#
_symmetry.space_group_name_H-M   'P 1'
#
loop_
_entity.id
_entity.type
_entity.pdbx_description
1 polymer ?
#
loop_
_entity_poly.entity_id
_entity_poly.type
_entity_poly.pdbx_seq_one_letter_code
_entity_poly.pdbx_strand_id
1 'polypeptide(L)'
;MNSQKNSKNNSQRLVAKTAAVIAISAGVFFGISNSGNAATNATATQTSVNTPAKGNEVATPVFSEIVKAETISQRIKTTGDIKPMLGVSLVPETSGKLEEILVDVGDVVKKGQKLAQINDEIQQAQYAQAMAALNLAKTSVESQKVAIESAKSALVSSKASVEASDSQLKNLTVTRKRLEKLFAEGAVSRQDVDDIITKYDNANAAHISAQSNVKRSSDAVQTALMGLEMRKAELAQAEANLNNVKVNLDHTIVDAPFDGVITARYADPGAKAETGQALFDIEQNSPVKIIGSVSEKDLYQIDGGQTEVIVKVDSLAGDFKGVVKKVYPSIDSSSRTGKIEIHMPNKDNTLRTGMFAKLEILVSTHEGAVIIPRDALVRYEGGCLTFVVENNRAVKRQIKIGIIDDNRVEVIEGLKAGERIISKGIEFIRDGALVSIE
;
A
#
# COMPACT_ATOMS: atom_id res chain seq x y z
N MET A 1 -12.98 -47.50 -6.61
CA MET A 1 -14.17 -48.06 -7.23
C MET A 1 -15.37 -47.46 -6.53
N ASN A 2 -16.23 -46.82 -7.35
CA ASN A 2 -17.58 -46.31 -7.01
C ASN A 2 -17.71 -45.28 -5.89
N SER A 3 -17.79 -44.02 -6.25
CA SER A 3 -18.98 -43.16 -6.15
C SER A 3 -18.73 -41.77 -6.77
N GLN A 4 -18.72 -41.68 -8.09
CA GLN A 4 -19.07 -40.47 -8.83
C GLN A 4 -20.43 -40.76 -9.47
N LYS A 5 -21.45 -40.00 -9.08
CA LYS A 5 -22.67 -39.65 -9.84
C LYS A 5 -23.73 -39.19 -8.85
N ASN A 6 -23.85 -37.84 -8.74
CA ASN A 6 -25.13 -37.15 -8.67
C ASN A 6 -24.92 -35.75 -8.15
N SER A 7 -24.74 -34.83 -9.05
CA SER A 7 -25.14 -33.41 -8.88
C SER A 7 -25.04 -32.67 -10.20
N LYS A 8 -25.84 -33.09 -11.18
CA LYS A 8 -26.23 -32.27 -12.34
C LYS A 8 -27.72 -32.49 -12.48
N ASN A 9 -28.51 -31.59 -11.91
CA ASN A 9 -29.90 -31.31 -12.31
C ASN A 9 -30.56 -30.46 -11.21
N ASN A 10 -30.36 -29.15 -11.28
CA ASN A 10 -31.32 -28.18 -10.73
C ASN A 10 -30.91 -26.73 -11.13
N SER A 11 -30.90 -26.46 -12.41
CA SER A 11 -30.82 -25.08 -12.88
C SER A 11 -31.50 -24.93 -14.24
N GLN A 12 -32.74 -25.39 -14.36
CA GLN A 12 -33.65 -25.06 -15.44
C GLN A 12 -35.06 -25.25 -14.96
N ARG A 13 -35.64 -24.24 -14.34
CA ARG A 13 -37.10 -24.01 -14.19
C ARG A 13 -37.30 -22.78 -13.32
N LEU A 14 -37.27 -21.60 -13.91
CA LEU A 14 -38.15 -20.47 -13.55
C LEU A 14 -37.91 -19.29 -14.52
N VAL A 15 -38.32 -19.50 -15.76
CA VAL A 15 -38.65 -18.41 -16.69
C VAL A 15 -39.98 -18.79 -17.28
N ALA A 16 -41.04 -18.18 -16.88
CA ALA A 16 -42.27 -17.91 -17.65
C ALA A 16 -43.37 -17.40 -16.71
N LYS A 17 -44.03 -16.35 -17.18
CA LYS A 17 -45.23 -15.66 -16.66
C LYS A 17 -44.87 -14.41 -15.85
N THR A 18 -44.97 -13.21 -16.39
CA THR A 18 -46.24 -12.56 -16.79
C THR A 18 -45.96 -11.46 -17.81
N ALA A 19 -46.51 -11.62 -19.01
CA ALA A 19 -46.81 -10.57 -19.95
C ALA A 19 -48.35 -10.50 -20.01
N ALA A 20 -48.93 -9.35 -19.78
CA ALA A 20 -50.29 -8.95 -20.16
C ALA A 20 -50.40 -7.45 -19.86
N VAL A 21 -50.45 -6.66 -20.87
CA VAL A 21 -51.60 -6.07 -21.55
C VAL A 21 -52.07 -4.80 -20.83
N ILE A 22 -51.97 -3.66 -21.51
CA ILE A 22 -53.13 -2.82 -21.89
C ILE A 22 -52.64 -1.79 -22.94
N ALA A 23 -53.23 -1.91 -24.13
CA ALA A 23 -53.18 -0.94 -25.21
C ALA A 23 -54.57 -0.16 -25.19
N ILE A 24 -54.56 0.92 -25.97
CA ILE A 24 -55.75 1.58 -26.56
C ILE A 24 -56.41 2.70 -25.69
N SER A 25 -56.29 3.93 -26.16
CA SER A 25 -57.41 4.57 -26.84
C SER A 25 -56.97 5.88 -27.54
N ALA A 26 -57.05 5.80 -28.84
CA ALA A 26 -57.15 6.96 -29.73
C ALA A 26 -58.62 7.42 -29.69
N GLY A 27 -58.82 8.73 -29.75
CA GLY A 27 -60.14 9.34 -29.82
C GLY A 27 -60.09 10.64 -30.66
N VAL A 28 -60.35 10.48 -31.91
CA VAL A 28 -60.63 11.48 -32.93
C VAL A 28 -62.03 12.06 -32.68
N PHE A 29 -62.24 13.38 -32.84
CA PHE A 29 -63.51 14.02 -33.35
C PHE A 29 -63.16 15.48 -33.70
N PHE A 30 -63.16 15.97 -34.90
CA PHE A 30 -64.05 16.33 -35.97
C PHE A 30 -65.26 17.17 -35.55
N GLY A 31 -65.41 18.34 -36.16
CA GLY A 31 -66.59 19.19 -36.22
C GLY A 31 -66.23 20.65 -36.47
N ILE A 32 -66.09 21.10 -37.68
CA ILE A 32 -66.93 21.59 -38.76
C ILE A 32 -67.88 22.69 -38.35
N SER A 33 -67.72 23.76 -39.12
CA SER A 33 -68.64 24.72 -39.72
C SER A 33 -68.87 26.02 -38.96
N ASN A 34 -68.99 27.12 -39.53
CA ASN A 34 -69.24 27.69 -40.84
C ASN A 34 -69.63 29.15 -40.68
N SER A 35 -69.17 29.94 -41.63
CA SER A 35 -69.80 31.12 -42.22
C SER A 35 -70.26 32.32 -41.35
N GLY A 36 -69.87 33.47 -41.82
CA GLY A 36 -70.46 34.75 -41.50
C GLY A 36 -69.72 35.92 -42.16
N ASN A 37 -69.97 36.14 -43.41
CA ASN A 37 -69.65 37.34 -44.20
C ASN A 37 -70.29 38.58 -43.58
N ALA A 38 -69.59 39.69 -43.45
CA ALA A 38 -70.14 41.04 -43.64
C ALA A 38 -68.98 42.00 -43.95
N ALA A 39 -68.94 42.39 -45.20
CA ALA A 39 -68.17 43.51 -45.67
C ALA A 39 -68.88 44.80 -45.29
N THR A 40 -68.17 45.80 -44.81
CA THR A 40 -68.53 47.21 -44.96
C THR A 40 -67.27 48.10 -45.04
N ASN A 41 -67.28 48.80 -46.12
CA ASN A 41 -66.49 49.88 -46.66
C ASN A 41 -65.84 50.89 -45.73
N ALA A 42 -64.65 51.27 -46.16
CA ALA A 42 -64.17 52.63 -46.46
C ALA A 42 -63.96 53.62 -45.30
N THR A 43 -62.76 54.05 -45.18
CA THR A 43 -62.41 55.45 -45.55
C THR A 43 -60.90 55.62 -45.32
N ALA A 44 -60.18 55.95 -46.36
CA ALA A 44 -58.83 56.39 -46.32
C ALA A 44 -58.75 57.77 -45.63
N THR A 45 -57.99 57.85 -44.54
CA THR A 45 -57.56 59.12 -44.05
C THR A 45 -56.04 59.11 -44.04
N GLN A 46 -55.47 59.89 -44.91
CA GLN A 46 -54.05 60.19 -44.91
C GLN A 46 -53.72 60.97 -43.62
N THR A 47 -52.93 60.41 -42.79
CA THR A 47 -52.29 61.16 -41.69
C THR A 47 -50.78 61.18 -41.89
N SER A 48 -50.35 62.42 -42.03
CA SER A 48 -49.01 62.91 -42.20
C SER A 48 -47.98 62.16 -41.36
N VAL A 49 -46.84 61.83 -42.00
CA VAL A 49 -45.61 61.38 -41.38
C VAL A 49 -45.11 62.48 -40.44
N ASN A 50 -45.28 62.29 -39.14
CA ASN A 50 -44.66 63.10 -38.13
C ASN A 50 -43.30 62.44 -37.82
N THR A 51 -42.20 63.06 -38.19
CA THR A 51 -40.85 62.81 -37.77
C THR A 51 -40.82 62.79 -36.24
N PRO A 52 -40.36 61.72 -35.56
CA PRO A 52 -40.27 61.78 -34.10
C PRO A 52 -39.18 62.78 -33.71
N ALA A 53 -39.57 63.77 -32.95
CA ALA A 53 -38.69 64.67 -32.21
C ALA A 53 -37.69 63.87 -31.37
N LYS A 54 -36.43 64.32 -31.31
CA LYS A 54 -35.42 63.88 -30.37
C LYS A 54 -36.00 63.84 -28.96
N GLY A 55 -36.51 62.73 -28.53
CA GLY A 55 -36.89 62.53 -27.13
C GLY A 55 -35.63 62.62 -26.29
N ASN A 56 -35.76 63.31 -25.15
CA ASN A 56 -34.74 63.31 -24.09
C ASN A 56 -34.47 61.83 -23.73
N GLU A 57 -33.33 61.29 -24.14
CA GLU A 57 -32.88 59.98 -23.68
C GLU A 57 -32.63 60.10 -22.18
N VAL A 58 -33.54 59.50 -21.37
CA VAL A 58 -33.34 59.43 -19.93
C VAL A 58 -32.22 58.47 -19.65
N ALA A 59 -31.14 58.91 -19.05
CA ALA A 59 -30.03 58.05 -18.69
C ALA A 59 -30.46 56.99 -17.65
N THR A 60 -30.23 55.77 -17.96
CA THR A 60 -30.51 54.62 -17.07
C THR A 60 -29.45 54.60 -15.95
N PRO A 61 -29.83 54.63 -14.66
CA PRO A 61 -28.85 54.50 -13.58
C PRO A 61 -28.27 53.11 -13.53
N VAL A 62 -26.92 53.00 -13.49
CA VAL A 62 -26.19 51.73 -13.49
C VAL A 62 -24.97 51.80 -12.56
N PHE A 63 -24.67 50.65 -11.94
CA PHE A 63 -23.41 50.52 -11.22
C PHE A 63 -22.30 50.07 -12.22
N SER A 64 -21.16 50.72 -12.13
CA SER A 64 -20.04 50.39 -12.98
C SER A 64 -18.82 50.00 -12.18
N GLU A 65 -18.00 49.11 -12.72
CA GLU A 65 -16.77 48.66 -12.10
C GLU A 65 -15.64 48.68 -13.15
N ILE A 66 -14.42 49.00 -12.70
CA ILE A 66 -13.22 48.95 -13.53
C ILE A 66 -12.69 47.53 -13.57
N VAL A 67 -12.53 47.00 -14.75
CA VAL A 67 -11.96 45.67 -14.98
C VAL A 67 -10.53 45.62 -14.50
N LYS A 68 -10.22 44.70 -13.61
CA LYS A 68 -8.88 44.50 -13.05
C LYS A 68 -8.25 43.21 -13.56
N ALA A 69 -6.93 43.23 -13.59
CA ALA A 69 -6.14 42.02 -13.79
C ALA A 69 -5.76 41.45 -12.41
N GLU A 70 -6.28 40.31 -12.06
CA GLU A 70 -6.07 39.64 -10.76
C GLU A 70 -5.84 38.15 -10.98
N THR A 71 -5.46 37.42 -9.93
CA THR A 71 -5.37 35.98 -9.96
C THR A 71 -6.74 35.35 -9.74
N ILE A 72 -7.11 34.40 -10.60
CA ILE A 72 -8.32 33.59 -10.48
C ILE A 72 -7.95 32.12 -10.46
N SER A 73 -8.62 31.34 -9.62
CA SER A 73 -8.38 29.91 -9.50
C SER A 73 -9.68 29.13 -9.69
N GLN A 74 -9.62 28.09 -10.49
CA GLN A 74 -10.70 27.12 -10.58
C GLN A 74 -10.62 26.16 -9.41
N ARG A 75 -11.69 26.08 -8.63
CA ARG A 75 -11.77 25.21 -7.46
C ARG A 75 -12.91 24.23 -7.58
N ILE A 76 -12.62 22.95 -7.33
CA ILE A 76 -13.64 21.93 -7.16
C ILE A 76 -13.94 21.82 -5.67
N LYS A 77 -15.19 22.10 -5.29
CA LYS A 77 -15.65 21.98 -3.91
C LYS A 77 -16.27 20.61 -3.71
N THR A 78 -15.76 19.88 -2.76
CA THR A 78 -16.26 18.56 -2.37
C THR A 78 -16.06 18.32 -0.88
N THR A 79 -16.36 17.13 -0.44
CA THR A 79 -16.26 16.74 0.97
C THR A 79 -15.53 15.41 1.09
N GLY A 80 -15.01 15.15 2.27
CA GLY A 80 -14.29 13.90 2.55
C GLY A 80 -14.23 13.57 4.02
N ASP A 81 -13.94 12.31 4.31
CA ASP A 81 -13.78 11.78 5.64
C ASP A 81 -12.30 11.68 6.01
N ILE A 82 -11.97 12.16 7.21
CA ILE A 82 -10.61 11.99 7.76
C ILE A 82 -10.48 10.58 8.30
N LYS A 83 -9.46 9.87 7.82
CA LYS A 83 -9.14 8.49 8.19
C LYS A 83 -7.70 8.39 8.68
N PRO A 84 -7.38 7.42 9.55
CA PRO A 84 -6.00 7.16 9.93
C PRO A 84 -5.21 6.68 8.72
N MET A 85 -3.90 6.93 8.72
CA MET A 85 -3.00 6.38 7.68
C MET A 85 -3.01 4.86 7.70
N LEU A 86 -2.88 4.28 8.89
CA LEU A 86 -3.01 2.86 9.19
C LEU A 86 -3.95 2.69 10.38
N GLY A 87 -4.76 1.66 10.39
CA GLY A 87 -5.59 1.25 11.51
C GLY A 87 -5.65 -0.26 11.56
N VAL A 88 -5.35 -0.84 12.73
CA VAL A 88 -5.32 -2.29 12.94
C VAL A 88 -5.93 -2.62 14.29
N SER A 89 -6.78 -3.63 14.30
CA SER A 89 -7.22 -4.29 15.52
C SER A 89 -6.21 -5.37 15.91
N LEU A 90 -5.56 -5.19 17.04
CA LEU A 90 -4.55 -6.11 17.54
C LEU A 90 -5.22 -7.32 18.18
N VAL A 91 -4.95 -8.47 17.61
CA VAL A 91 -5.44 -9.77 18.06
C VAL A 91 -4.24 -10.56 18.62
N PRO A 92 -4.37 -11.19 19.78
CA PRO A 92 -3.28 -12.00 20.33
C PRO A 92 -3.04 -13.24 19.50
N GLU A 93 -1.78 -13.62 19.33
CA GLU A 93 -1.37 -14.79 18.57
C GLU A 93 -1.47 -16.09 19.39
N THR A 94 -1.52 -15.97 20.73
CA THR A 94 -1.72 -17.08 21.66
C THR A 94 -2.86 -16.79 22.63
N SER A 95 -3.48 -17.83 23.14
CA SER A 95 -4.55 -17.71 24.12
C SER A 95 -4.00 -17.93 25.54
N GLY A 96 -4.47 -17.11 26.48
CA GLY A 96 -4.07 -17.20 27.88
C GLY A 96 -4.70 -16.13 28.75
N LYS A 97 -4.41 -16.12 30.02
CA LYS A 97 -4.85 -15.06 30.93
C LYS A 97 -3.98 -13.82 30.73
N LEU A 98 -4.60 -12.63 30.57
CA LEU A 98 -3.88 -11.37 30.56
C LEU A 98 -3.33 -11.09 31.96
N GLU A 99 -2.02 -10.99 32.08
CA GLU A 99 -1.35 -10.73 33.35
C GLU A 99 -1.31 -9.23 33.62
N GLU A 100 -0.88 -8.46 32.63
CA GLU A 100 -0.81 -7.00 32.73
C GLU A 100 -1.19 -6.34 31.40
N ILE A 101 -1.70 -5.13 31.52
CA ILE A 101 -1.94 -4.20 30.40
C ILE A 101 -1.22 -2.91 30.75
N LEU A 102 -0.35 -2.45 29.85
CA LEU A 102 0.59 -1.34 30.10
C LEU A 102 0.14 -0.01 29.47
N VAL A 103 -0.97 -0.03 28.73
CA VAL A 103 -1.49 1.11 27.96
C VAL A 103 -2.99 1.27 28.11
N ASP A 104 -3.47 2.49 27.95
CA ASP A 104 -4.90 2.80 27.96
C ASP A 104 -5.32 3.57 26.69
N VAL A 105 -6.62 3.75 26.52
CA VAL A 105 -7.20 4.51 25.41
C VAL A 105 -6.68 5.95 25.42
N GLY A 106 -6.15 6.40 24.30
CA GLY A 106 -5.54 7.71 24.15
C GLY A 106 -4.01 7.73 24.25
N ASP A 107 -3.38 6.65 24.70
CA ASP A 107 -1.92 6.57 24.82
C ASP A 107 -1.25 6.53 23.45
N VAL A 108 -0.14 7.27 23.35
CA VAL A 108 0.75 7.23 22.18
C VAL A 108 1.76 6.13 22.35
N VAL A 109 1.83 5.21 21.40
CA VAL A 109 2.71 4.05 21.43
C VAL A 109 3.68 4.05 20.26
N LYS A 110 4.86 3.45 20.47
CA LYS A 110 5.88 3.26 19.42
C LYS A 110 5.89 1.84 18.92
N LYS A 111 6.31 1.64 17.68
CA LYS A 111 6.53 0.32 17.10
C LYS A 111 7.40 -0.56 17.99
N GLY A 112 6.94 -1.79 18.29
CA GLY A 112 7.62 -2.75 19.16
C GLY A 112 7.46 -2.44 20.66
N GLN A 113 6.66 -1.46 21.05
CA GLN A 113 6.34 -1.19 22.44
C GLN A 113 5.38 -2.25 22.96
N LYS A 114 5.71 -2.87 24.09
CA LYS A 114 4.87 -3.84 24.78
C LYS A 114 3.59 -3.15 25.29
N LEU A 115 2.44 -3.69 24.91
CA LEU A 115 1.11 -3.19 25.27
C LEU A 115 0.45 -4.04 26.36
N ALA A 116 0.61 -5.35 26.25
CA ALA A 116 0.06 -6.30 27.21
C ALA A 116 0.95 -7.55 27.31
N GLN A 117 0.83 -8.26 28.41
CA GLN A 117 1.44 -9.55 28.67
C GLN A 117 0.38 -10.60 28.92
N ILE A 118 0.44 -11.69 28.17
CA ILE A 118 -0.29 -12.92 28.45
C ILE A 118 0.58 -13.77 29.37
N ASN A 119 -0.01 -14.46 30.34
CA ASN A 119 0.72 -15.35 31.25
C ASN A 119 1.56 -16.35 30.44
N ASP A 120 2.86 -16.34 30.68
CA ASP A 120 3.88 -17.06 29.90
C ASP A 120 4.61 -18.16 30.69
N GLU A 121 4.14 -18.48 31.90
CA GLU A 121 4.79 -19.44 32.81
C GLU A 121 5.02 -20.79 32.11
N ILE A 122 4.05 -21.30 31.36
CA ILE A 122 4.17 -22.57 30.64
C ILE A 122 5.21 -22.43 29.50
N GLN A 123 5.16 -21.34 28.76
CA GLN A 123 6.07 -21.08 27.63
C GLN A 123 7.51 -20.88 28.11
N GLN A 124 7.71 -20.23 29.25
CA GLN A 124 9.02 -20.10 29.88
C GLN A 124 9.58 -21.45 30.32
N ALA A 125 8.75 -22.31 30.93
CA ALA A 125 9.15 -23.67 31.26
C ALA A 125 9.54 -24.51 30.03
N GLN A 126 8.78 -24.41 28.97
CA GLN A 126 9.09 -25.08 27.70
C GLN A 126 10.38 -24.53 27.06
N TYR A 127 10.60 -23.22 27.12
CA TYR A 127 11.83 -22.60 26.64
C TYR A 127 13.06 -23.09 27.44
N ALA A 128 12.95 -23.16 28.78
CA ALA A 128 14.02 -23.67 29.61
C ALA A 128 14.33 -25.14 29.29
N GLN A 129 13.32 -25.97 29.04
CA GLN A 129 13.49 -27.37 28.65
C GLN A 129 14.18 -27.50 27.27
N ALA A 130 13.77 -26.72 26.29
CA ALA A 130 14.39 -26.72 24.96
C ALA A 130 15.84 -26.23 25.01
N MET A 131 16.13 -25.24 25.84
CA MET A 131 17.49 -24.73 26.06
C MET A 131 18.39 -25.81 26.69
N ALA A 132 17.88 -26.59 27.67
CA ALA A 132 18.61 -27.72 28.25
C ALA A 132 18.90 -28.81 27.19
N ALA A 133 17.93 -29.12 26.32
CA ALA A 133 18.10 -30.07 25.22
C ALA A 133 19.17 -29.60 24.22
N LEU A 134 19.18 -28.30 23.88
CA LEU A 134 20.21 -27.70 23.05
C LEU A 134 21.61 -27.84 23.67
N ASN A 135 21.75 -27.58 24.95
CA ASN A 135 23.03 -27.68 25.65
C ASN A 135 23.53 -29.15 25.66
N LEU A 136 22.63 -30.11 25.84
CA LEU A 136 22.96 -31.54 25.76
C LEU A 136 23.48 -31.92 24.35
N ALA A 137 22.79 -31.45 23.28
CA ALA A 137 23.21 -31.70 21.90
C ALA A 137 24.59 -31.07 21.60
N LYS A 138 24.86 -29.85 22.10
CA LYS A 138 26.16 -29.19 21.97
C LYS A 138 27.29 -30.02 22.65
N THR A 139 27.03 -30.50 23.84
CA THR A 139 27.99 -31.35 24.58
C THR A 139 28.24 -32.67 23.84
N SER A 140 27.19 -33.27 23.21
CA SER A 140 27.34 -34.48 22.43
C SER A 140 28.23 -34.27 21.18
N VAL A 141 28.11 -33.13 20.51
CA VAL A 141 29.00 -32.75 19.39
C VAL A 141 30.44 -32.62 19.86
N GLU A 142 30.69 -31.99 21.01
CA GLU A 142 32.04 -31.83 21.53
C GLU A 142 32.66 -33.15 21.97
N SER A 143 31.88 -34.02 22.62
CA SER A 143 32.30 -35.38 22.94
C SER A 143 32.71 -36.18 21.71
N GLN A 144 31.93 -36.06 20.59
CA GLN A 144 32.25 -36.75 19.34
C GLN A 144 33.52 -36.20 18.69
N LYS A 145 33.82 -34.90 18.83
CA LYS A 145 35.12 -34.35 18.36
C LYS A 145 36.29 -34.95 19.10
N VAL A 146 36.19 -35.14 20.39
CA VAL A 146 37.23 -35.83 21.19
C VAL A 146 37.40 -37.27 20.73
N ALA A 147 36.32 -38.00 20.42
CA ALA A 147 36.38 -39.35 19.88
C ALA A 147 37.10 -39.40 18.53
N ILE A 148 36.87 -38.43 17.62
CA ILE A 148 37.60 -38.32 16.35
C ILE A 148 39.10 -38.11 16.59
N GLU A 149 39.47 -37.27 17.54
CA GLU A 149 40.90 -37.02 17.82
C GLU A 149 41.57 -38.24 18.38
N SER A 150 40.91 -39.02 19.22
CA SER A 150 41.36 -40.33 19.68
C SER A 150 41.58 -41.32 18.53
N ALA A 151 40.59 -41.42 17.61
CA ALA A 151 40.70 -42.29 16.41
C ALA A 151 41.84 -41.85 15.47
N LYS A 152 42.06 -40.57 15.27
CA LYS A 152 43.19 -40.04 14.52
C LYS A 152 44.54 -40.37 15.16
N SER A 153 44.64 -40.26 16.48
CA SER A 153 45.85 -40.65 17.20
C SER A 153 46.18 -42.14 17.05
N ALA A 154 45.16 -43.01 17.08
CA ALA A 154 45.31 -44.44 16.81
C ALA A 154 45.76 -44.69 15.38
N LEU A 155 45.26 -43.95 14.38
CA LEU A 155 45.69 -44.04 13.00
C LEU A 155 47.16 -43.62 12.84
N VAL A 156 47.58 -42.55 13.50
CA VAL A 156 49.02 -42.14 13.50
C VAL A 156 49.92 -43.22 14.07
N SER A 157 49.55 -43.86 15.17
CA SER A 157 50.29 -44.99 15.76
C SER A 157 50.35 -46.18 14.81
N SER A 158 49.24 -46.55 14.12
CA SER A 158 49.20 -47.62 13.16
C SER A 158 50.11 -47.34 11.94
N LYS A 159 50.16 -46.09 11.44
CA LYS A 159 51.06 -45.66 10.38
C LYS A 159 52.52 -45.80 10.75
N ALA A 160 52.91 -45.44 11.99
CA ALA A 160 54.26 -45.62 12.48
C ALA A 160 54.67 -47.12 12.52
N SER A 161 53.72 -48.00 12.88
CA SER A 161 53.93 -49.45 12.82
C SER A 161 54.19 -49.97 11.42
N VAL A 162 53.50 -49.44 10.40
CA VAL A 162 53.77 -49.78 8.99
C VAL A 162 55.15 -49.35 8.59
N GLU A 163 55.59 -48.14 8.93
CA GLU A 163 56.89 -47.59 8.64
C GLU A 163 58.01 -48.46 9.24
N ALA A 164 57.83 -48.89 10.49
CA ALA A 164 58.77 -49.79 11.14
C ALA A 164 58.88 -51.17 10.44
N SER A 165 57.72 -51.76 10.11
CA SER A 165 57.67 -53.07 9.42
C SER A 165 58.19 -52.96 7.97
N ASP A 166 57.94 -51.88 7.26
CA ASP A 166 58.50 -51.63 5.94
C ASP A 166 60.05 -51.53 5.93
N SER A 167 60.58 -50.80 6.94
CA SER A 167 62.01 -50.67 7.13
C SER A 167 62.66 -52.06 7.38
N GLN A 168 62.03 -52.91 8.20
CA GLN A 168 62.47 -54.26 8.45
C GLN A 168 62.41 -55.14 7.20
N LEU A 169 61.27 -55.06 6.44
CA LEU A 169 61.07 -55.80 5.20
C LEU A 169 62.11 -55.38 4.11
N LYS A 170 62.40 -54.10 3.97
CA LYS A 170 63.45 -53.57 3.06
C LYS A 170 64.82 -54.12 3.38
N ASN A 171 65.22 -54.12 4.69
CA ASN A 171 66.50 -54.65 5.12
C ASN A 171 66.62 -56.13 4.78
N LEU A 172 65.59 -56.95 5.12
CA LEU A 172 65.60 -58.37 4.80
C LEU A 172 65.53 -58.63 3.32
N THR A 173 64.89 -57.81 2.50
CA THR A 173 64.85 -57.87 1.04
C THR A 173 66.26 -57.73 0.45
N VAL A 174 66.99 -56.70 0.95
CA VAL A 174 68.42 -56.50 0.48
C VAL A 174 69.30 -57.63 0.91
N THR A 175 69.16 -58.11 2.14
CA THR A 175 69.96 -59.24 2.69
C THR A 175 69.65 -60.54 1.95
N ARG A 176 68.38 -60.85 1.65
CA ARG A 176 67.97 -61.99 0.84
C ARG A 176 68.58 -61.96 -0.52
N LYS A 177 68.50 -60.88 -1.29
CA LYS A 177 69.13 -60.71 -2.61
C LYS A 177 70.62 -60.90 -2.56
N ARG A 178 71.30 -60.41 -1.52
CA ARG A 178 72.78 -60.61 -1.32
C ARG A 178 73.08 -62.06 -1.08
N LEU A 179 72.40 -62.78 -0.19
CA LEU A 179 72.68 -64.19 0.11
C LEU A 179 72.34 -65.08 -1.08
N GLU A 180 71.20 -64.83 -1.83
CA GLU A 180 70.92 -65.55 -3.10
C GLU A 180 72.00 -65.44 -4.12
N LYS A 181 72.62 -64.27 -4.26
CA LYS A 181 73.77 -64.03 -5.14
C LYS A 181 75.02 -64.79 -4.67
N LEU A 182 75.36 -64.72 -3.40
CA LEU A 182 76.48 -65.42 -2.82
C LEU A 182 76.32 -66.96 -2.91
N PHE A 183 75.08 -67.47 -2.81
CA PHE A 183 74.80 -68.87 -2.96
C PHE A 183 75.02 -69.31 -4.44
N ALA A 184 74.67 -68.53 -5.41
CA ALA A 184 74.95 -68.77 -6.83
C ALA A 184 76.43 -68.80 -7.12
N GLU A 185 77.25 -68.06 -6.33
CA GLU A 185 78.71 -68.03 -6.40
C GLU A 185 79.38 -69.13 -5.55
N GLY A 186 78.58 -70.01 -4.85
CA GLY A 186 79.02 -71.08 -3.99
C GLY A 186 79.67 -70.66 -2.64
N ALA A 187 79.43 -69.37 -2.18
CA ALA A 187 80.08 -68.76 -1.00
C ALA A 187 79.29 -68.93 0.33
N VAL A 188 78.02 -69.37 0.28
CA VAL A 188 77.12 -69.58 1.46
C VAL A 188 76.42 -70.94 1.34
N SER A 189 75.88 -71.45 2.45
CA SER A 189 75.11 -72.69 2.52
C SER A 189 73.68 -72.51 2.02
N ARG A 190 73.02 -73.60 1.59
CA ARG A 190 71.53 -73.57 1.29
C ARG A 190 70.72 -73.25 2.53
N GLN A 191 71.12 -73.70 3.70
CA GLN A 191 70.45 -73.41 4.94
C GLN A 191 70.39 -71.88 5.21
N ASP A 192 71.50 -71.18 4.97
CA ASP A 192 71.51 -69.70 5.14
C ASP A 192 70.47 -69.00 4.23
N VAL A 193 70.30 -69.51 2.99
CA VAL A 193 69.31 -68.97 2.06
C VAL A 193 67.87 -69.33 2.52
N ASP A 194 67.66 -70.58 2.92
CA ASP A 194 66.29 -70.97 3.41
C ASP A 194 65.91 -70.21 4.71
N ASP A 195 66.85 -69.96 5.62
CA ASP A 195 66.68 -69.14 6.82
C ASP A 195 66.28 -67.67 6.52
N ILE A 196 66.95 -67.05 5.55
CA ILE A 196 66.67 -65.70 5.15
C ILE A 196 65.29 -65.54 4.46
N ILE A 197 64.93 -66.55 3.63
CA ILE A 197 63.59 -66.62 2.97
C ILE A 197 62.56 -66.67 4.01
N THR A 198 62.64 -67.56 5.04
CA THR A 198 61.75 -67.68 6.14
C THR A 198 61.56 -66.36 6.95
N LYS A 199 62.71 -65.67 7.23
CA LYS A 199 62.73 -64.37 7.86
C LYS A 199 62.00 -63.28 7.05
N TYR A 200 62.29 -63.28 5.70
CA TYR A 200 61.63 -62.38 4.76
C TYR A 200 60.09 -62.59 4.72
N ASP A 201 59.68 -63.84 4.60
CA ASP A 201 58.21 -64.17 4.55
C ASP A 201 57.53 -63.80 5.83
N ASN A 202 58.13 -64.02 6.99
CA ASN A 202 57.62 -63.59 8.26
C ASN A 202 57.48 -62.05 8.36
N ALA A 203 58.49 -61.31 7.90
CA ALA A 203 58.49 -59.85 7.90
C ALA A 203 57.44 -59.29 6.88
N ASN A 204 57.32 -59.96 5.71
CA ASN A 204 56.28 -59.62 4.74
C ASN A 204 54.83 -59.81 5.33
N ALA A 205 54.59 -60.94 6.00
CA ALA A 205 53.34 -61.18 6.65
C ALA A 205 53.06 -60.11 7.77
N ALA A 206 54.09 -59.76 8.54
CA ALA A 206 54.00 -58.73 9.54
C ALA A 206 53.67 -57.33 8.92
N HIS A 207 54.32 -57.01 7.77
CA HIS A 207 54.05 -55.75 7.05
C HIS A 207 52.60 -55.71 6.51
N ILE A 208 52.08 -56.78 5.90
CA ILE A 208 50.68 -56.90 5.44
C ILE A 208 49.71 -56.73 6.62
N SER A 209 50.01 -57.33 7.75
CA SER A 209 49.21 -57.20 8.97
C SER A 209 49.17 -55.72 9.47
N ALA A 210 50.33 -55.04 9.49
CA ALA A 210 50.43 -53.62 9.86
C ALA A 210 49.63 -52.73 8.88
N GLN A 211 49.68 -52.98 7.58
CA GLN A 211 48.88 -52.28 6.57
C GLN A 211 47.39 -52.47 6.81
N SER A 212 46.96 -53.68 7.14
CA SER A 212 45.55 -54.00 7.48
C SER A 212 45.10 -53.26 8.73
N ASN A 213 45.99 -53.03 9.72
CA ASN A 213 45.73 -52.27 10.88
C ASN A 213 45.53 -50.77 10.57
N VAL A 214 46.34 -50.19 9.67
CA VAL A 214 46.14 -48.81 9.18
C VAL A 214 44.78 -48.65 8.53
N LYS A 215 44.39 -49.63 7.69
CA LYS A 215 43.07 -49.59 7.04
C LYS A 215 41.96 -49.60 8.12
N ARG A 216 42.02 -50.50 9.10
CA ARG A 216 41.02 -50.53 10.19
C ARG A 216 40.96 -49.24 10.99
N SER A 217 42.12 -48.63 11.31
CA SER A 217 42.21 -47.36 12.01
C SER A 217 41.66 -46.21 11.18
N SER A 218 41.87 -46.23 9.84
CA SER A 218 41.32 -45.27 8.90
C SER A 218 39.77 -45.39 8.83
N ASP A 219 39.27 -46.60 8.75
CA ASP A 219 37.83 -46.87 8.74
C ASP A 219 37.17 -46.43 10.07
N ALA A 220 37.88 -46.57 11.19
CA ALA A 220 37.42 -46.07 12.49
C ALA A 220 37.35 -44.53 12.51
N VAL A 221 38.32 -43.81 11.92
CA VAL A 221 38.24 -42.34 11.77
C VAL A 221 37.05 -41.95 10.93
N GLN A 222 36.82 -42.63 9.81
CA GLN A 222 35.67 -42.36 8.94
C GLN A 222 34.31 -42.55 9.66
N THR A 223 34.22 -43.65 10.44
CA THR A 223 33.04 -43.93 11.27
C THR A 223 32.81 -42.83 12.32
N ALA A 224 33.89 -42.38 12.97
CA ALA A 224 33.80 -41.30 13.93
C ALA A 224 33.36 -39.94 13.30
N LEU A 225 33.83 -39.65 12.06
CA LEU A 225 33.43 -38.49 11.27
C LEU A 225 31.94 -38.56 10.90
N MET A 226 31.45 -39.74 10.44
CA MET A 226 30.00 -39.92 10.20
C MET A 226 29.18 -39.73 11.47
N GLY A 227 29.67 -40.20 12.63
CA GLY A 227 29.10 -39.95 13.91
C GLY A 227 29.00 -38.45 14.24
N LEU A 228 29.99 -37.65 13.88
CA LEU A 228 29.96 -36.19 14.05
C LEU A 228 28.83 -35.54 13.21
N GLU A 229 28.66 -35.94 11.96
CA GLU A 229 27.57 -35.41 11.13
C GLU A 229 26.19 -35.77 11.72
N MET A 230 26.03 -36.96 12.26
CA MET A 230 24.80 -37.32 12.97
C MET A 230 24.55 -36.43 14.20
N ARG A 231 25.57 -36.19 15.04
CA ARG A 231 25.45 -35.28 16.21
C ARG A 231 25.18 -33.83 15.81
N LYS A 232 25.73 -33.36 14.70
CA LYS A 232 25.42 -32.05 14.14
C LYS A 232 23.95 -31.94 13.68
N ALA A 233 23.42 -32.99 13.08
CA ALA A 233 22.01 -33.04 12.70
C ALA A 233 21.09 -33.00 13.93
N GLU A 234 21.45 -33.71 15.01
CA GLU A 234 20.73 -33.65 16.29
C GLU A 234 20.79 -32.25 16.91
N LEU A 235 21.96 -31.59 16.83
CA LEU A 235 22.13 -30.20 17.29
C LEU A 235 21.22 -29.25 16.48
N ALA A 236 21.21 -29.34 15.17
CA ALA A 236 20.38 -28.50 14.30
C ALA A 236 18.88 -28.70 14.61
N GLN A 237 18.47 -29.94 14.92
CA GLN A 237 17.10 -30.23 15.37
C GLN A 237 16.78 -29.56 16.70
N ALA A 238 17.68 -29.61 17.68
CA ALA A 238 17.49 -28.98 18.98
C ALA A 238 17.43 -27.43 18.84
N GLU A 239 18.25 -26.84 17.96
CA GLU A 239 18.23 -25.41 17.62
C GLU A 239 16.89 -25.00 16.99
N ALA A 240 16.39 -25.78 16.04
CA ALA A 240 15.10 -25.52 15.42
C ALA A 240 13.95 -25.62 16.43
N ASN A 241 13.99 -26.61 17.32
CA ASN A 241 12.99 -26.75 18.38
C ASN A 241 13.03 -25.57 19.35
N LEU A 242 14.21 -25.14 19.78
CA LEU A 242 14.37 -23.96 20.66
C LEU A 242 13.79 -22.70 20.00
N ASN A 243 14.07 -22.50 18.70
CA ASN A 243 13.52 -21.37 17.96
C ASN A 243 11.99 -21.40 17.90
N ASN A 244 11.39 -22.57 17.68
CA ASN A 244 9.93 -22.74 17.67
C ASN A 244 9.32 -22.38 19.03
N VAL A 245 9.89 -22.89 20.12
CA VAL A 245 9.41 -22.58 21.49
C VAL A 245 9.63 -21.11 21.83
N LYS A 246 10.72 -20.50 21.35
CA LYS A 246 10.99 -19.08 21.53
C LYS A 246 9.91 -18.21 20.85
N VAL A 247 9.55 -18.52 19.61
CA VAL A 247 8.47 -17.83 18.89
C VAL A 247 7.16 -17.91 19.67
N ASN A 248 6.83 -19.09 20.22
CA ASN A 248 5.63 -19.24 21.05
C ASN A 248 5.69 -18.41 22.35
N LEU A 249 6.88 -18.23 22.92
CA LEU A 249 7.08 -17.36 24.07
C LEU A 249 6.96 -15.88 23.67
N ASP A 250 7.54 -15.48 22.54
CA ASP A 250 7.44 -14.11 22.03
C ASP A 250 5.97 -13.73 21.73
N HIS A 251 5.13 -14.69 21.29
CA HIS A 251 3.69 -14.48 21.06
C HIS A 251 2.87 -14.22 22.34
N THR A 252 3.44 -14.41 23.53
CA THR A 252 2.79 -14.02 24.78
C THR A 252 2.85 -12.52 25.05
N ILE A 253 3.69 -11.80 24.33
CA ILE A 253 3.82 -10.36 24.38
C ILE A 253 2.98 -9.77 23.24
N VAL A 254 2.05 -8.88 23.57
CA VAL A 254 1.31 -8.11 22.59
C VAL A 254 2.01 -6.76 22.42
N ASP A 255 2.57 -6.49 21.26
CA ASP A 255 3.31 -5.28 20.95
C ASP A 255 2.66 -4.46 19.82
N ALA A 256 3.05 -3.19 19.73
CA ALA A 256 2.56 -2.28 18.70
C ALA A 256 3.27 -2.54 17.36
N PRO A 257 2.54 -2.79 16.24
CA PRO A 257 3.14 -3.06 14.92
C PRO A 257 3.69 -1.80 14.25
N PHE A 258 3.24 -0.61 14.65
CA PHE A 258 3.66 0.70 14.15
C PHE A 258 3.43 1.80 15.21
N ASP A 259 4.01 2.98 14.97
CA ASP A 259 3.79 4.15 15.84
C ASP A 259 2.35 4.65 15.68
N GLY A 260 1.62 4.78 16.77
CA GLY A 260 0.21 5.17 16.72
C GLY A 260 -0.37 5.55 18.07
N VAL A 261 -1.70 5.63 18.11
CA VAL A 261 -2.50 5.93 19.31
C VAL A 261 -3.47 4.77 19.54
N ILE A 262 -3.63 4.35 20.77
CA ILE A 262 -4.65 3.38 21.16
C ILE A 262 -6.02 4.04 21.09
N THR A 263 -6.91 3.57 20.22
CA THR A 263 -8.26 4.13 20.07
C THR A 263 -9.34 3.35 20.80
N ALA A 264 -9.11 2.07 21.03
CA ALA A 264 -9.99 1.23 21.81
C ALA A 264 -9.22 0.14 22.57
N ARG A 265 -9.77 -0.26 23.73
CA ARG A 265 -9.30 -1.37 24.55
C ARG A 265 -10.50 -2.27 24.87
N TYR A 266 -10.39 -3.56 24.56
CA TYR A 266 -11.48 -4.53 24.65
C TYR A 266 -11.33 -5.53 25.79
N ALA A 267 -10.19 -5.53 26.47
CA ALA A 267 -9.93 -6.47 27.56
C ALA A 267 -9.32 -5.78 28.76
N ASP A 268 -9.53 -6.37 29.94
CA ASP A 268 -9.00 -5.91 31.21
C ASP A 268 -7.95 -6.89 31.77
N PRO A 269 -7.02 -6.45 32.65
CA PRO A 269 -6.11 -7.34 33.34
C PRO A 269 -6.88 -8.45 34.08
N GLY A 270 -6.41 -9.68 33.93
CA GLY A 270 -7.08 -10.86 34.48
C GLY A 270 -8.10 -11.53 33.54
N ALA A 271 -8.51 -10.88 32.46
CA ALA A 271 -9.37 -11.46 31.43
C ALA A 271 -8.62 -12.56 30.66
N LYS A 272 -9.38 -13.43 29.99
CA LYS A 272 -8.81 -14.42 29.06
C LYS A 272 -8.67 -13.80 27.68
N ALA A 273 -7.45 -13.74 27.16
CA ALA A 273 -7.19 -13.44 25.76
C ALA A 273 -7.45 -14.69 24.91
N GLU A 274 -8.15 -14.52 23.79
CA GLU A 274 -8.43 -15.60 22.85
C GLU A 274 -7.98 -15.19 21.43
N THR A 275 -7.38 -16.13 20.70
CA THR A 275 -7.02 -15.92 19.31
C THR A 275 -8.27 -15.62 18.49
N GLY A 276 -8.24 -14.53 17.69
CA GLY A 276 -9.41 -14.07 16.92
C GLY A 276 -10.22 -12.95 17.60
N GLN A 277 -9.98 -12.64 18.87
CA GLN A 277 -10.62 -11.53 19.58
C GLN A 277 -9.64 -10.36 19.72
N ALA A 278 -10.04 -9.17 19.26
CA ALA A 278 -9.22 -7.97 19.38
C ALA A 278 -9.04 -7.57 20.87
N LEU A 279 -7.82 -7.19 21.22
CA LEU A 279 -7.48 -6.62 22.52
C LEU A 279 -7.42 -5.08 22.47
N PHE A 280 -6.88 -4.54 21.39
CA PHE A 280 -6.71 -3.11 21.16
C PHE A 280 -6.99 -2.74 19.72
N ASP A 281 -7.47 -1.52 19.51
CA ASP A 281 -7.37 -0.85 18.22
C ASP A 281 -6.26 0.20 18.28
N ILE A 282 -5.38 0.18 17.30
CA ILE A 282 -4.30 1.15 17.15
C ILE A 282 -4.43 1.87 15.81
N GLU A 283 -4.31 3.19 15.84
CA GLU A 283 -4.38 4.04 14.65
C GLU A 283 -3.16 4.94 14.53
N GLN A 284 -2.62 5.03 13.30
CA GLN A 284 -1.61 6.02 12.95
C GLN A 284 -2.31 7.30 12.49
N ASN A 285 -2.35 8.30 13.38
CA ASN A 285 -3.04 9.57 13.16
C ASN A 285 -2.11 10.71 12.73
N SER A 286 -0.84 10.44 12.49
CA SER A 286 0.15 11.39 11.99
C SER A 286 1.11 10.68 11.01
N PRO A 287 1.01 10.96 9.68
CA PRO A 287 0.01 11.78 9.01
C PRO A 287 -1.39 11.15 9.00
N VAL A 288 -2.42 11.95 8.66
CA VAL A 288 -3.77 11.48 8.35
C VAL A 288 -3.99 11.45 6.85
N LYS A 289 -4.96 10.65 6.41
CA LYS A 289 -5.46 10.68 5.04
C LYS A 289 -6.92 11.12 5.01
N ILE A 290 -7.27 11.89 3.99
CA ILE A 290 -8.65 12.30 3.75
C ILE A 290 -9.11 11.63 2.45
N ILE A 291 -10.23 10.94 2.52
CA ILE A 291 -10.85 10.31 1.35
C ILE A 291 -12.00 11.21 0.91
N GLY A 292 -11.78 11.91 -0.20
CA GLY A 292 -12.79 12.75 -0.84
C GLY A 292 -13.46 12.05 -2.01
N SER A 293 -14.70 12.45 -2.31
CA SER A 293 -15.44 11.98 -3.49
C SER A 293 -15.63 13.12 -4.49
N VAL A 294 -15.18 12.93 -5.72
CA VAL A 294 -15.22 13.94 -6.79
C VAL A 294 -16.03 13.40 -7.96
N SER A 295 -16.79 14.28 -8.64
CA SER A 295 -17.58 13.87 -9.80
C SER A 295 -16.67 13.32 -10.93
N GLU A 296 -17.16 12.36 -11.71
CA GLU A 296 -16.44 11.81 -12.86
C GLU A 296 -15.95 12.91 -13.81
N LYS A 297 -16.78 13.94 -14.05
CA LYS A 297 -16.48 15.08 -14.92
C LYS A 297 -15.24 15.87 -14.44
N ASP A 298 -15.10 16.05 -13.13
CA ASP A 298 -14.06 16.88 -12.53
C ASP A 298 -12.78 16.08 -12.21
N LEU A 299 -12.91 14.74 -12.13
CA LEU A 299 -11.81 13.85 -11.75
C LEU A 299 -10.63 13.91 -12.74
N TYR A 300 -10.92 14.06 -14.04
CA TYR A 300 -9.89 14.16 -15.08
C TYR A 300 -9.03 15.43 -15.01
N GLN A 301 -9.46 16.41 -14.22
CA GLN A 301 -8.72 17.66 -14.02
C GLN A 301 -7.77 17.59 -12.82
N ILE A 302 -7.75 16.46 -12.09
CA ILE A 302 -6.99 16.29 -10.85
C ILE A 302 -5.79 15.40 -11.13
N ASP A 303 -4.59 15.96 -10.95
CA ASP A 303 -3.33 15.24 -11.02
C ASP A 303 -2.89 14.73 -9.66
N GLY A 304 -2.72 13.39 -9.56
CA GLY A 304 -2.17 12.78 -8.36
C GLY A 304 -0.70 13.19 -8.13
N GLY A 305 -0.44 13.78 -6.99
CA GLY A 305 0.89 14.20 -6.56
C GLY A 305 1.21 15.68 -6.74
N GLN A 306 0.40 16.45 -7.48
CA GLN A 306 0.64 17.88 -7.75
C GLN A 306 -0.51 18.78 -7.34
N THR A 307 -1.76 18.30 -7.38
CA THR A 307 -2.94 19.14 -7.12
C THR A 307 -3.05 19.51 -5.64
N GLU A 308 -3.00 20.82 -5.36
CA GLU A 308 -3.18 21.37 -4.01
C GLU A 308 -4.64 21.35 -3.59
N VAL A 309 -4.86 21.12 -2.29
CA VAL A 309 -6.18 21.10 -1.68
C VAL A 309 -6.19 21.93 -0.41
N ILE A 310 -7.15 22.81 -0.29
CA ILE A 310 -7.47 23.49 0.96
C ILE A 310 -8.53 22.66 1.68
N VAL A 311 -8.21 22.27 2.89
CA VAL A 311 -9.07 21.44 3.75
C VAL A 311 -9.61 22.30 4.88
N LYS A 312 -10.90 22.34 5.02
CA LYS A 312 -11.62 23.07 6.09
C LYS A 312 -12.41 22.09 6.92
N VAL A 313 -12.25 22.17 8.23
CA VAL A 313 -12.99 21.36 9.20
C VAL A 313 -13.80 22.32 10.05
N ASP A 314 -15.12 22.23 10.03
CA ASP A 314 -16.02 23.22 10.66
C ASP A 314 -15.79 23.38 12.18
N SER A 315 -15.26 22.33 12.84
CA SER A 315 -14.95 22.35 14.27
C SER A 315 -13.59 22.96 14.63
N LEU A 316 -12.77 23.30 13.63
CA LEU A 316 -11.41 23.82 13.82
C LEU A 316 -11.26 25.17 13.13
N ALA A 317 -10.55 26.08 13.79
CA ALA A 317 -10.21 27.37 13.19
C ALA A 317 -9.02 27.22 12.25
N GLY A 318 -9.14 27.78 11.04
CA GLY A 318 -8.06 27.82 10.04
C GLY A 318 -8.22 26.82 8.90
N ASP A 319 -7.48 27.11 7.84
CA ASP A 319 -7.41 26.30 6.63
C ASP A 319 -6.17 25.42 6.67
N PHE A 320 -6.33 24.13 6.41
CA PHE A 320 -5.22 23.19 6.30
C PHE A 320 -4.87 22.98 4.83
N LYS A 321 -3.58 22.93 4.50
CA LYS A 321 -3.12 22.69 3.14
C LYS A 321 -2.68 21.24 3.00
N GLY A 322 -3.18 20.57 1.99
CA GLY A 322 -2.83 19.20 1.62
C GLY A 322 -2.56 19.07 0.13
N VAL A 323 -2.15 17.89 -0.29
CA VAL A 323 -1.92 17.54 -1.69
C VAL A 323 -2.64 16.24 -2.00
N VAL A 324 -3.31 16.17 -3.14
CA VAL A 324 -3.88 14.91 -3.64
C VAL A 324 -2.73 13.96 -3.95
N LYS A 325 -2.60 12.90 -3.16
CA LYS A 325 -1.56 11.90 -3.35
C LYS A 325 -1.96 10.82 -4.34
N LYS A 326 -3.25 10.50 -4.36
CA LYS A 326 -3.74 9.39 -5.17
C LYS A 326 -5.15 9.69 -5.67
N VAL A 327 -5.37 9.41 -6.94
CA VAL A 327 -6.68 9.31 -7.57
C VAL A 327 -6.97 7.82 -7.76
N TYR A 328 -8.09 7.34 -7.22
CA TYR A 328 -8.47 5.93 -7.34
C TYR A 328 -8.92 5.63 -8.77
N PRO A 329 -8.54 4.48 -9.33
CA PRO A 329 -8.85 4.16 -10.72
C PRO A 329 -10.31 3.74 -10.95
N SER A 330 -11.05 3.46 -9.88
CA SER A 330 -12.44 3.02 -9.96
C SER A 330 -13.41 4.18 -9.69
N ILE A 331 -14.45 4.25 -10.50
CA ILE A 331 -15.59 5.16 -10.32
C ILE A 331 -16.76 4.36 -9.77
N ASP A 332 -17.42 4.88 -8.76
CA ASP A 332 -18.65 4.31 -8.24
C ASP A 332 -19.78 4.59 -9.24
N SER A 333 -20.33 3.54 -9.81
CA SER A 333 -21.36 3.64 -10.87
C SER A 333 -22.69 4.17 -10.35
N SER A 334 -22.97 4.03 -9.06
CA SER A 334 -24.23 4.49 -8.44
C SER A 334 -24.24 5.99 -8.20
N SER A 335 -23.14 6.53 -7.70
CA SER A 335 -22.96 7.96 -7.41
C SER A 335 -22.28 8.74 -8.54
N ARG A 336 -21.66 8.04 -9.52
CA ARG A 336 -20.80 8.61 -10.57
C ARG A 336 -19.69 9.49 -10.02
N THR A 337 -19.07 9.04 -8.93
CA THR A 337 -17.95 9.73 -8.29
C THR A 337 -16.72 8.85 -8.25
N GLY A 338 -15.56 9.46 -8.40
CA GLY A 338 -14.26 8.84 -8.14
C GLY A 338 -13.73 9.27 -6.78
N LYS A 339 -12.93 8.42 -6.15
CA LYS A 339 -12.29 8.72 -4.86
C LYS A 339 -10.90 9.32 -5.08
N ILE A 340 -10.59 10.30 -4.26
CA ILE A 340 -9.26 10.89 -4.14
C ILE A 340 -8.74 10.72 -2.72
N GLU A 341 -7.44 10.59 -2.58
CA GLU A 341 -6.75 10.47 -1.29
C GLU A 341 -5.78 11.64 -1.13
N ILE A 342 -5.96 12.38 -0.04
CA ILE A 342 -5.17 13.54 0.33
C ILE A 342 -4.41 13.19 1.59
N HIS A 343 -3.09 13.41 1.61
CA HIS A 343 -2.27 13.21 2.80
C HIS A 343 -2.01 14.55 3.46
N MET A 344 -2.14 14.58 4.78
CA MET A 344 -1.92 15.78 5.58
C MET A 344 -1.08 15.48 6.82
N PRO A 345 -0.09 16.33 7.13
CA PRO A 345 0.60 16.24 8.42
C PRO A 345 -0.37 16.60 9.55
N ASN A 346 -0.29 15.85 10.65
CA ASN A 346 -1.14 16.04 11.83
C ASN A 346 -0.30 15.97 13.12
N LYS A 347 0.73 16.81 13.21
CA LYS A 347 1.71 16.76 14.32
C LYS A 347 1.08 16.97 15.68
N ASP A 348 0.06 17.83 15.75
CA ASP A 348 -0.61 18.20 17.01
C ASP A 348 -1.85 17.34 17.30
N ASN A 349 -2.10 16.29 16.51
CA ASN A 349 -3.27 15.40 16.61
C ASN A 349 -4.62 16.17 16.68
N THR A 350 -4.68 17.35 16.08
CA THR A 350 -5.90 18.19 16.02
C THR A 350 -6.95 17.62 15.08
N LEU A 351 -6.50 16.98 13.99
CA LEU A 351 -7.38 16.26 13.07
C LEU A 351 -7.64 14.87 13.62
N ARG A 352 -8.88 14.60 13.98
CA ARG A 352 -9.27 13.28 14.51
C ARG A 352 -9.92 12.43 13.43
N THR A 353 -9.64 11.15 13.46
CA THR A 353 -10.33 10.17 12.63
C THR A 353 -11.83 10.25 12.81
N GLY A 354 -12.58 10.14 11.72
CA GLY A 354 -14.04 10.28 11.70
C GLY A 354 -14.55 11.71 11.56
N MET A 355 -13.69 12.73 11.61
CA MET A 355 -14.11 14.11 11.30
C MET A 355 -14.41 14.25 9.80
N PHE A 356 -15.37 15.13 9.52
CA PHE A 356 -15.77 15.51 8.17
C PHE A 356 -15.02 16.77 7.73
N ALA A 357 -14.52 16.77 6.51
CA ALA A 357 -13.76 17.86 5.94
C ALA A 357 -14.40 18.39 4.66
N LYS A 358 -14.42 19.69 4.49
CA LYS A 358 -14.73 20.38 3.23
C LYS A 358 -13.42 20.55 2.45
N LEU A 359 -13.42 20.18 1.20
CA LEU A 359 -12.26 20.17 0.33
C LEU A 359 -12.43 21.19 -0.80
N GLU A 360 -11.48 22.09 -0.94
CA GLU A 360 -11.37 22.99 -2.08
C GLU A 360 -10.12 22.59 -2.88
N ILE A 361 -10.31 21.88 -3.98
CA ILE A 361 -9.24 21.34 -4.83
C ILE A 361 -8.90 22.40 -5.88
N LEU A 362 -7.65 22.86 -5.92
CA LEU A 362 -7.18 23.86 -6.87
C LEU A 362 -6.75 23.15 -8.16
N VAL A 363 -7.57 23.31 -9.21
CA VAL A 363 -7.34 22.61 -10.48
C VAL A 363 -6.54 23.45 -11.45
N SER A 364 -6.82 24.74 -11.53
CA SER A 364 -6.14 25.68 -12.41
C SER A 364 -6.05 27.06 -11.75
N THR A 365 -4.96 27.76 -11.99
CA THR A 365 -4.76 29.13 -11.51
C THR A 365 -4.18 29.95 -12.65
N HIS A 366 -4.84 31.06 -12.98
CA HIS A 366 -4.39 32.02 -13.97
C HIS A 366 -4.02 33.35 -13.28
N GLU A 367 -2.76 33.73 -13.37
CA GLU A 367 -2.26 35.01 -12.85
C GLU A 367 -2.46 36.10 -13.89
N GLY A 368 -2.83 37.31 -13.42
CA GLY A 368 -3.04 38.44 -14.32
C GLY A 368 -4.25 38.31 -15.26
N ALA A 369 -5.20 37.45 -14.90
CA ALA A 369 -6.44 37.25 -15.67
C ALA A 369 -7.35 38.50 -15.58
N VAL A 370 -7.96 38.87 -16.69
CA VAL A 370 -8.97 39.90 -16.74
C VAL A 370 -10.23 39.43 -16.10
N ILE A 371 -10.65 40.00 -14.98
CA ILE A 371 -11.75 39.52 -14.15
C ILE A 371 -12.91 40.53 -14.15
N ILE A 372 -14.12 39.97 -14.27
CA ILE A 372 -15.37 40.69 -14.11
C ILE A 372 -16.25 40.05 -13.05
N PRO A 373 -17.12 40.80 -12.34
CA PRO A 373 -18.16 40.21 -11.51
C PRO A 373 -19.10 39.32 -12.32
N ARG A 374 -19.58 38.25 -11.72
CA ARG A 374 -20.51 37.32 -12.38
C ARG A 374 -21.81 38.01 -12.82
N ASP A 375 -22.24 39.02 -12.08
CA ASP A 375 -23.44 39.80 -12.37
C ASP A 375 -23.27 40.69 -13.63
N ALA A 376 -22.03 40.98 -14.03
CA ALA A 376 -21.71 41.69 -15.27
C ALA A 376 -21.77 40.81 -16.53
N LEU A 377 -22.06 39.51 -16.38
CA LEU A 377 -22.10 38.54 -17.48
C LEU A 377 -23.54 38.28 -17.94
N VAL A 378 -23.81 38.53 -19.20
CA VAL A 378 -25.08 38.17 -19.86
C VAL A 378 -24.86 36.98 -20.78
N ARG A 379 -25.63 35.90 -20.58
CA ARG A 379 -25.61 34.73 -21.46
C ARG A 379 -26.78 34.81 -22.47
N TYR A 380 -26.51 34.49 -23.71
CA TYR A 380 -27.51 34.39 -24.79
C TYR A 380 -27.21 33.19 -25.69
N GLU A 381 -28.10 32.84 -26.59
CA GLU A 381 -27.96 31.68 -27.48
C GLU A 381 -26.67 31.67 -28.35
N GLY A 382 -26.04 32.82 -28.55
CA GLY A 382 -24.79 32.98 -29.31
C GLY A 382 -23.51 33.07 -28.48
N GLY A 383 -23.55 32.94 -27.13
CA GLY A 383 -22.38 33.02 -26.28
C GLY A 383 -22.55 33.92 -25.05
N CYS A 384 -21.50 34.61 -24.69
CA CYS A 384 -21.46 35.53 -23.53
C CYS A 384 -21.16 36.95 -23.97
N LEU A 385 -21.76 37.91 -23.32
CA LEU A 385 -21.51 39.33 -23.53
C LEU A 385 -21.52 40.10 -22.21
N THR A 386 -20.96 41.29 -22.26
CA THR A 386 -21.03 42.29 -21.19
C THR A 386 -21.25 43.68 -21.82
N PHE A 387 -21.57 44.68 -21.00
CA PHE A 387 -21.68 46.07 -21.46
C PHE A 387 -20.52 46.91 -20.92
N VAL A 388 -19.81 47.55 -21.85
CA VAL A 388 -18.73 48.47 -21.55
C VAL A 388 -19.28 49.92 -21.61
N VAL A 389 -18.86 50.77 -20.72
CA VAL A 389 -19.24 52.19 -20.75
C VAL A 389 -18.26 52.99 -21.60
N GLU A 390 -18.70 53.42 -22.75
CA GLU A 390 -17.94 54.32 -23.64
C GLU A 390 -18.73 55.60 -23.87
N ASN A 391 -18.14 56.78 -23.55
CA ASN A 391 -18.78 58.11 -23.71
C ASN A 391 -20.18 58.18 -23.06
N ASN A 392 -20.37 57.66 -21.84
CA ASN A 392 -21.63 57.58 -21.11
C ASN A 392 -22.70 56.74 -21.82
N ARG A 393 -22.35 55.88 -22.72
CA ARG A 393 -23.25 54.93 -23.38
C ARG A 393 -22.83 53.48 -23.09
N ALA A 394 -23.77 52.61 -22.95
CA ALA A 394 -23.57 51.16 -22.80
C ALA A 394 -23.33 50.55 -24.18
N VAL A 395 -22.13 50.05 -24.41
CA VAL A 395 -21.77 49.34 -25.65
C VAL A 395 -21.72 47.84 -25.39
N LYS A 396 -22.53 47.12 -26.12
CA LYS A 396 -22.56 45.66 -26.06
C LYS A 396 -21.26 45.09 -26.62
N ARG A 397 -20.57 44.26 -25.83
CA ARG A 397 -19.35 43.61 -26.24
C ARG A 397 -19.40 42.11 -26.00
N GLN A 398 -19.18 41.32 -27.08
CA GLN A 398 -19.04 39.87 -26.96
C GLN A 398 -17.72 39.54 -26.28
N ILE A 399 -17.78 38.57 -25.37
CA ILE A 399 -16.62 38.11 -24.60
C ILE A 399 -16.53 36.59 -24.62
N LYS A 400 -15.30 36.09 -24.53
CA LYS A 400 -15.00 34.67 -24.33
C LYS A 400 -14.55 34.51 -22.89
N ILE A 401 -15.28 33.69 -22.16
CA ILE A 401 -15.04 33.47 -20.74
C ILE A 401 -14.14 32.27 -20.53
N GLY A 402 -13.34 32.31 -19.46
CA GLY A 402 -12.48 31.23 -19.00
C GLY A 402 -12.97 30.65 -17.66
N ILE A 403 -12.12 30.74 -16.65
CA ILE A 403 -12.41 30.26 -15.29
C ILE A 403 -13.57 31.05 -14.70
N ILE A 404 -14.47 30.32 -14.06
CA ILE A 404 -15.57 30.88 -13.28
C ILE A 404 -15.34 30.46 -11.81
N ASP A 405 -15.09 31.44 -10.96
CA ASP A 405 -15.08 31.29 -9.50
C ASP A 405 -16.40 31.83 -8.93
N ASP A 406 -16.77 31.54 -7.72
CA ASP A 406 -18.10 31.81 -7.10
C ASP A 406 -18.77 33.10 -7.59
N ASN A 407 -18.07 34.22 -7.52
CA ASN A 407 -18.61 35.54 -7.85
C ASN A 407 -17.81 36.28 -8.95
N ARG A 408 -16.79 35.65 -9.54
CA ARG A 408 -15.88 36.26 -10.52
C ARG A 408 -15.78 35.39 -11.75
N VAL A 409 -15.60 36.00 -12.90
CA VAL A 409 -15.46 35.34 -14.19
C VAL A 409 -14.22 35.89 -14.89
N GLU A 410 -13.38 35.01 -15.36
CA GLU A 410 -12.28 35.34 -16.25
C GLU A 410 -12.76 35.63 -17.65
N VAL A 411 -12.24 36.68 -18.24
CA VAL A 411 -12.46 37.02 -19.66
C VAL A 411 -11.17 36.81 -20.42
N ILE A 412 -11.18 35.84 -21.33
CA ILE A 412 -10.01 35.49 -22.17
C ILE A 412 -9.88 36.45 -23.35
N GLU A 413 -11.03 36.80 -23.98
CA GLU A 413 -11.08 37.64 -25.15
C GLU A 413 -12.26 38.63 -25.04
N GLY A 414 -12.09 39.85 -25.55
CA GLY A 414 -13.15 40.86 -25.68
C GLY A 414 -13.08 42.03 -24.67
N LEU A 415 -12.29 41.91 -23.61
CA LEU A 415 -12.07 43.01 -22.65
C LEU A 415 -10.58 43.19 -22.32
N LYS A 416 -10.23 44.38 -21.87
CA LYS A 416 -8.90 44.74 -21.37
C LYS A 416 -8.98 45.28 -19.94
N ALA A 417 -7.94 45.04 -19.17
CA ALA A 417 -7.82 45.68 -17.86
C ALA A 417 -7.85 47.19 -17.99
N GLY A 418 -8.57 47.90 -17.11
CA GLY A 418 -8.78 49.34 -17.12
C GLY A 418 -10.06 49.80 -17.83
N GLU A 419 -10.72 48.93 -18.60
CA GLU A 419 -12.03 49.25 -19.19
C GLU A 419 -13.10 49.32 -18.08
N ARG A 420 -14.14 50.13 -18.29
CA ARG A 420 -15.26 50.26 -17.34
C ARG A 420 -16.44 49.46 -17.83
N ILE A 421 -16.91 48.53 -17.02
CA ILE A 421 -18.07 47.67 -17.34
C ILE A 421 -19.24 48.03 -16.44
N ILE A 422 -20.43 47.63 -16.85
CA ILE A 422 -21.62 47.71 -16.03
C ILE A 422 -21.74 46.45 -15.19
N SER A 423 -21.71 46.60 -13.87
CA SER A 423 -21.76 45.47 -12.92
C SER A 423 -23.17 45.13 -12.43
N LYS A 424 -24.09 46.14 -12.38
CA LYS A 424 -25.49 45.93 -12.00
C LYS A 424 -26.40 46.82 -12.83
N GLY A 425 -27.64 46.41 -13.04
CA GLY A 425 -28.64 47.11 -13.83
C GLY A 425 -28.67 46.71 -15.30
N ILE A 426 -27.93 45.69 -15.69
CA ILE A 426 -27.76 45.19 -17.07
C ILE A 426 -29.11 44.79 -17.71
N GLU A 427 -30.06 44.33 -16.93
CA GLU A 427 -31.38 43.80 -17.38
C GLU A 427 -32.20 44.85 -18.11
N PHE A 428 -31.98 46.14 -17.82
CA PHE A 428 -32.74 47.28 -18.38
C PHE A 428 -31.98 48.00 -19.52
N ILE A 429 -30.80 47.52 -19.90
CA ILE A 429 -29.92 48.22 -20.83
C ILE A 429 -30.06 47.61 -22.24
N ARG A 430 -30.12 48.51 -23.24
CA ARG A 430 -29.95 48.18 -24.64
C ARG A 430 -28.64 48.68 -25.17
N ASP A 431 -28.17 48.10 -26.25
CA ASP A 431 -26.95 48.55 -26.94
C ASP A 431 -27.11 50.04 -27.36
N GLY A 432 -26.12 50.85 -27.03
CA GLY A 432 -26.11 52.30 -27.30
C GLY A 432 -26.91 53.16 -26.31
N ALA A 433 -27.56 52.58 -25.27
CA ALA A 433 -28.36 53.33 -24.29
C ALA A 433 -27.48 54.32 -23.49
N LEU A 434 -28.02 55.50 -23.20
CA LEU A 434 -27.38 56.49 -22.34
C LEU A 434 -27.45 56.00 -20.89
N VAL A 435 -26.31 55.94 -20.18
CA VAL A 435 -26.21 55.47 -18.81
C VAL A 435 -25.71 56.56 -17.87
N SER A 436 -26.26 56.59 -16.65
CA SER A 436 -25.76 57.41 -15.55
C SER A 436 -25.08 56.48 -14.54
N ILE A 437 -23.82 56.72 -14.26
CA ILE A 437 -23.02 55.92 -13.35
C ILE A 437 -23.30 56.37 -11.92
N GLU A 438 -23.75 55.46 -11.07
CA GLU A 438 -23.90 55.65 -9.64
C GLU A 438 -22.67 55.10 -8.87
#